data_5c0c2284409527e2ac3026a73ecbd5ec
#
_entry.id   5c0c2284409527e2ac3026a73ecbd5ec
#
_cell.length_a   1.000
_cell.length_b   1.000
_cell.length_c   1.000
_cell.angle_alpha   90.00
_cell.angle_beta   90.00
_cell.angle_gamma   90.00
#
_symmetry.space_group_name_H-M   'P 1'
#
loop_
_entity.id
_entity.type
_entity.pdbx_description
1 polymer ?
#
loop_
_entity_poly.entity_id
_entity_poly.type
_entity_poly.pdbx_seq_one_letter_code
_entity_poly.pdbx_strand_id
1 'polypeptide(L)'
;MRKETYLNYIKYTLSTYNKVSKKELLKKYKDKNLVKKKDMQPTLFDDGLVDIDYSNLEDTLFQCVEKNAVALEIYEKFQFMKSYKYSVLFKSTDFNKLIEMSKKIPGYQFKDDDIKLFDDLSSPEKIETEDLIIIRFNKKYEAVHPQTAEELLLHYPVLVVLHKDVELVEFRFDAIKRLFIEGTRDQAVYTKLIDDIIEYFNRND
;
A
#
# COMPACT_ATOMS: atom_id res chain seq x y z
N MET A 1 -14.11 -0.40 -7.26
CA MET A 1 -13.89 -1.88 -7.26
C MET A 1 -14.67 -2.47 -6.09
N ARG A 2 -15.26 -3.66 -6.25
CA ARG A 2 -15.94 -4.36 -5.14
C ARG A 2 -14.90 -4.84 -4.12
N LYS A 3 -15.26 -4.84 -2.83
CA LYS A 3 -14.41 -5.29 -1.72
C LYS A 3 -13.80 -6.67 -1.95
N GLU A 4 -14.61 -7.64 -2.37
CA GLU A 4 -14.15 -9.02 -2.64
C GLU A 4 -13.02 -9.08 -3.67
N THR A 5 -13.15 -8.32 -4.77
CA THR A 5 -12.09 -8.22 -5.78
C THR A 5 -10.81 -7.61 -5.19
N TYR A 6 -10.95 -6.58 -4.34
CA TYR A 6 -9.81 -5.93 -3.70
C TYR A 6 -9.08 -6.86 -2.71
N LEU A 7 -9.83 -7.69 -1.97
CA LEU A 7 -9.23 -8.66 -1.06
C LEU A 7 -8.28 -9.63 -1.77
N ASN A 8 -8.57 -10.00 -3.02
CA ASN A 8 -7.67 -10.85 -3.80
C ASN A 8 -6.32 -10.17 -4.07
N TYR A 9 -6.31 -8.85 -4.34
CA TYR A 9 -5.05 -8.09 -4.46
C TYR A 9 -4.31 -8.02 -3.12
N ILE A 10 -5.00 -7.80 -2.01
CA ILE A 10 -4.39 -7.72 -0.67
C ILE A 10 -3.73 -9.05 -0.30
N LYS A 11 -4.38 -10.17 -0.56
CA LYS A 11 -3.87 -11.50 -0.22
C LYS A 11 -2.45 -11.72 -0.75
N TYR A 12 -2.25 -11.49 -2.05
CA TYR A 12 -0.92 -11.62 -2.63
C TYR A 12 0.03 -10.51 -2.19
N THR A 13 -0.44 -9.27 -2.04
CA THR A 13 0.39 -8.15 -1.58
C THR A 13 0.98 -8.43 -0.20
N LEU A 14 0.21 -8.97 0.74
CA LEU A 14 0.70 -9.35 2.06
C LEU A 14 1.80 -10.42 1.99
N SER A 15 1.74 -11.34 1.01
CA SER A 15 2.81 -12.33 0.81
C SER A 15 4.15 -11.68 0.43
N THR A 16 4.11 -10.53 -0.23
CA THR A 16 5.30 -9.80 -0.67
C THR A 16 5.97 -9.00 0.46
N TYR A 17 5.27 -8.74 1.57
CA TYR A 17 5.79 -7.98 2.68
C TYR A 17 6.96 -8.70 3.35
N ASN A 18 7.99 -7.93 3.70
CA ASN A 18 9.07 -8.43 4.52
C ASN A 18 8.57 -8.74 5.96
N LYS A 19 9.39 -9.48 6.71
CA LYS A 19 9.04 -9.90 8.08
C LYS A 19 8.81 -8.73 9.03
N VAL A 20 9.50 -7.60 8.82
CA VAL A 20 9.36 -6.40 9.66
C VAL A 20 7.98 -5.78 9.43
N SER A 21 7.61 -5.50 8.19
CA SER A 21 6.31 -4.93 7.85
C SER A 21 5.13 -5.82 8.30
N LYS A 22 5.26 -7.16 8.17
CA LYS A 22 4.24 -8.10 8.69
C LYS A 22 4.07 -7.98 10.20
N LYS A 23 5.18 -7.87 10.96
CA LYS A 23 5.14 -7.70 12.42
C LYS A 23 4.60 -6.34 12.84
N GLU A 24 4.94 -5.28 12.13
CA GLU A 24 4.43 -3.92 12.40
C GLU A 24 2.91 -3.86 12.19
N LEU A 25 2.41 -4.42 11.09
CA LEU A 25 0.98 -4.49 10.83
C LEU A 25 0.25 -5.36 11.87
N LEU A 26 0.81 -6.52 12.23
CA LEU A 26 0.26 -7.36 13.31
C LEU A 26 0.22 -6.62 14.64
N LYS A 27 1.24 -5.81 14.97
CA LYS A 27 1.24 -4.98 16.19
C LYS A 27 0.05 -4.02 16.18
N LYS A 28 -0.21 -3.34 15.05
CA LYS A 28 -1.37 -2.44 14.91
C LYS A 28 -2.71 -3.17 15.12
N TYR A 29 -2.82 -4.41 14.64
CA TYR A 29 -4.01 -5.23 14.87
C TYR A 29 -4.15 -5.66 16.33
N LYS A 30 -3.04 -5.98 17.01
CA LYS A 30 -3.04 -6.26 18.47
C LYS A 30 -3.48 -5.03 19.29
N ASP A 31 -2.96 -3.85 18.96
CA ASP A 31 -3.28 -2.59 19.65
C ASP A 31 -4.79 -2.23 19.52
N LYS A 32 -5.47 -2.81 18.53
CA LYS A 32 -6.93 -2.67 18.34
C LYS A 32 -7.74 -3.89 18.75
N ASN A 33 -7.12 -4.88 19.42
CA ASN A 33 -7.76 -6.12 19.85
C ASN A 33 -8.47 -6.87 18.70
N LEU A 34 -7.86 -6.93 17.52
CA LEU A 34 -8.39 -7.64 16.36
C LEU A 34 -7.88 -9.08 16.25
N VAL A 35 -6.89 -9.43 17.08
CA VAL A 35 -6.24 -10.75 17.10
C VAL A 35 -6.07 -11.25 18.52
N LYS A 36 -6.07 -12.57 18.67
CA LYS A 36 -5.80 -13.26 19.94
C LYS A 36 -4.73 -14.33 19.77
N LYS A 37 -4.14 -14.80 20.89
CA LYS A 37 -3.23 -15.95 20.87
C LYS A 37 -4.07 -17.24 20.64
N LYS A 38 -3.57 -18.14 19.81
CA LYS A 38 -4.23 -19.42 19.45
C LYS A 38 -4.58 -20.30 20.66
N ASP A 39 -3.82 -20.19 21.75
CA ASP A 39 -3.97 -21.04 22.95
C ASP A 39 -4.91 -20.43 24.01
N MET A 40 -5.53 -19.27 23.75
CA MET A 40 -6.50 -18.70 24.66
C MET A 40 -7.84 -19.42 24.54
N GLN A 41 -8.43 -19.81 25.69
CA GLN A 41 -9.79 -20.36 25.69
C GLN A 41 -10.76 -19.33 25.10
N PRO A 42 -11.68 -19.79 24.22
CA PRO A 42 -12.68 -18.92 23.63
C PRO A 42 -13.52 -18.25 24.72
N THR A 43 -13.71 -16.95 24.60
CA THR A 43 -14.62 -16.18 25.46
C THR A 43 -15.82 -15.71 24.65
N LEU A 44 -16.91 -15.31 25.29
CA LEU A 44 -18.11 -14.80 24.63
C LEU A 44 -17.86 -13.51 23.82
N PHE A 45 -16.70 -12.87 23.99
CA PHE A 45 -16.28 -11.63 23.29
C PHE A 45 -15.33 -11.87 22.14
N ASP A 46 -15.04 -13.12 21.78
CA ASP A 46 -14.06 -13.48 20.74
C ASP A 46 -14.64 -13.46 19.33
N ASP A 47 -15.91 -13.09 19.17
CA ASP A 47 -16.56 -13.00 17.86
C ASP A 47 -15.81 -12.01 16.96
N GLY A 48 -15.31 -12.50 15.82
CA GLY A 48 -14.52 -11.68 14.86
C GLY A 48 -13.03 -11.58 15.15
N LEU A 49 -12.51 -12.12 16.27
CA LEU A 49 -11.07 -12.16 16.52
C LEU A 49 -10.39 -13.26 15.69
N VAL A 50 -9.19 -12.94 15.20
CA VAL A 50 -8.36 -13.87 14.43
C VAL A 50 -7.28 -14.48 15.31
N ASP A 51 -7.11 -15.79 15.26
CA ASP A 51 -6.03 -16.48 15.95
C ASP A 51 -4.69 -16.18 15.26
N ILE A 52 -3.68 -15.80 16.06
CA ILE A 52 -2.35 -15.51 15.52
C ILE A 52 -1.64 -16.83 15.20
N ASP A 53 -1.34 -17.05 13.92
CA ASP A 53 -0.40 -18.06 13.48
C ASP A 53 0.97 -17.40 13.18
N TYR A 54 1.92 -17.59 14.07
CA TYR A 54 3.28 -17.06 13.90
C TYR A 54 4.09 -17.79 12.82
N SER A 55 3.67 -18.97 12.40
CA SER A 55 4.28 -19.71 11.28
C SER A 55 3.80 -19.21 9.93
N ASN A 56 2.56 -18.65 9.88
CA ASN A 56 1.95 -18.06 8.69
C ASN A 56 1.32 -16.69 9.00
N LEU A 57 2.16 -15.68 9.22
CA LEU A 57 1.68 -14.33 9.53
C LEU A 57 0.87 -13.69 8.40
N GLU A 58 1.16 -14.01 7.15
CA GLU A 58 0.43 -13.43 6.02
C GLU A 58 -1.03 -13.87 6.00
N ASP A 59 -1.30 -15.16 6.30
CA ASP A 59 -2.65 -15.65 6.39
C ASP A 59 -3.41 -15.04 7.59
N THR A 60 -2.74 -14.92 8.75
CA THR A 60 -3.32 -14.20 9.90
C THR A 60 -3.70 -12.75 9.53
N LEU A 61 -2.80 -12.02 8.88
CA LEU A 61 -3.05 -10.63 8.49
C LEU A 61 -4.18 -10.53 7.46
N PHE A 62 -4.22 -11.47 6.52
CA PHE A 62 -5.28 -11.52 5.51
C PHE A 62 -6.64 -11.81 6.13
N GLN A 63 -6.74 -12.81 7.01
CA GLN A 63 -7.99 -13.13 7.74
C GLN A 63 -8.50 -11.92 8.54
N CYS A 64 -7.62 -11.12 9.14
CA CYS A 64 -8.02 -9.89 9.83
C CYS A 64 -8.70 -8.91 8.86
N VAL A 65 -8.10 -8.67 7.70
CA VAL A 65 -8.65 -7.76 6.69
C VAL A 65 -9.96 -8.27 6.11
N GLU A 66 -10.06 -9.57 5.87
CA GLU A 66 -11.27 -10.23 5.33
C GLU A 66 -12.45 -10.08 6.29
N LYS A 67 -12.22 -10.35 7.59
CA LYS A 67 -13.27 -10.43 8.60
C LYS A 67 -13.66 -9.08 9.22
N ASN A 68 -12.79 -8.07 9.14
CA ASN A 68 -12.96 -6.85 9.92
C ASN A 68 -12.63 -5.58 9.12
N ALA A 69 -13.62 -4.69 8.97
CA ALA A 69 -13.45 -3.41 8.28
C ALA A 69 -12.41 -2.50 8.95
N VAL A 70 -12.26 -2.57 10.29
CA VAL A 70 -11.23 -1.80 11.01
C VAL A 70 -9.83 -2.31 10.65
N ALA A 71 -9.65 -3.63 10.45
CA ALA A 71 -8.38 -4.17 10.00
C ALA A 71 -8.05 -3.73 8.56
N LEU A 72 -9.05 -3.67 7.69
CA LEU A 72 -8.88 -3.14 6.33
C LEU A 72 -8.49 -1.66 6.36
N GLU A 73 -9.14 -0.84 7.18
CA GLU A 73 -8.77 0.58 7.35
C GLU A 73 -7.32 0.74 7.87
N ILE A 74 -6.92 -0.09 8.83
CA ILE A 74 -5.54 -0.09 9.35
C ILE A 74 -4.56 -0.50 8.26
N TYR A 75 -4.88 -1.53 7.45
CA TYR A 75 -4.07 -1.95 6.30
C TYR A 75 -3.89 -0.79 5.32
N GLU A 76 -4.96 -0.10 4.96
CA GLU A 76 -4.92 1.03 4.03
C GLU A 76 -4.07 2.18 4.56
N LYS A 77 -4.26 2.57 5.83
CA LYS A 77 -3.43 3.60 6.47
C LYS A 77 -1.97 3.16 6.59
N PHE A 78 -1.71 1.88 6.79
CA PHE A 78 -0.36 1.34 6.89
C PHE A 78 0.43 1.53 5.59
N GLN A 79 -0.23 1.55 4.42
CA GLN A 79 0.44 1.81 3.14
C GLN A 79 1.14 3.18 3.08
N PHE A 80 0.65 4.19 3.81
CA PHE A 80 1.31 5.50 3.88
C PHE A 80 2.56 5.53 4.77
N MET A 81 2.72 4.55 5.66
CA MET A 81 3.71 4.60 6.75
C MET A 81 4.68 3.41 6.78
N LYS A 82 4.40 2.33 6.04
CA LYS A 82 5.26 1.15 6.06
C LYS A 82 6.66 1.44 5.54
N SER A 83 7.63 0.64 5.96
CA SER A 83 8.97 0.67 5.39
C SER A 83 8.96 0.11 3.97
N TYR A 84 9.28 0.95 2.99
CA TYR A 84 9.44 0.57 1.58
C TYR A 84 10.87 0.13 1.31
N LYS A 85 11.05 -0.73 0.30
CA LYS A 85 12.38 -1.26 -0.05
C LYS A 85 13.27 -0.20 -0.71
N TYR A 86 12.66 0.68 -1.52
CA TYR A 86 13.37 1.73 -2.22
C TYR A 86 12.86 3.10 -1.77
N SER A 87 13.81 4.01 -1.61
CA SER A 87 13.60 5.42 -1.36
C SER A 87 14.55 6.18 -2.28
N VAL A 88 14.00 7.04 -3.13
CA VAL A 88 14.77 7.84 -4.09
C VAL A 88 14.45 9.30 -3.87
N LEU A 89 15.48 10.09 -3.54
CA LEU A 89 15.36 11.51 -3.23
C LEU A 89 15.69 12.36 -4.45
N PHE A 90 14.89 13.40 -4.67
CA PHE A 90 15.08 14.40 -5.71
C PHE A 90 15.00 15.80 -5.12
N LYS A 91 15.82 16.70 -5.66
CA LYS A 91 15.64 18.13 -5.44
C LYS A 91 14.75 18.67 -6.55
N SER A 92 13.62 19.26 -6.20
CA SER A 92 12.76 19.92 -7.18
C SER A 92 13.30 21.30 -7.52
N THR A 93 13.18 21.68 -8.78
CA THR A 93 13.47 23.06 -9.23
C THR A 93 12.35 24.03 -8.86
N ASP A 94 11.13 23.51 -8.66
CA ASP A 94 9.96 24.30 -8.26
C ASP A 94 9.13 23.52 -7.22
N PHE A 95 9.65 23.48 -5.99
CA PHE A 95 9.00 22.76 -4.90
C PHE A 95 7.65 23.38 -4.51
N ASN A 96 7.55 24.71 -4.54
CA ASN A 96 6.30 25.41 -4.21
C ASN A 96 5.18 25.05 -5.17
N LYS A 97 5.48 24.87 -6.45
CA LYS A 97 4.51 24.40 -7.44
C LYS A 97 3.97 23.00 -7.08
N LEU A 98 4.83 22.07 -6.65
CA LEU A 98 4.40 20.74 -6.20
C LEU A 98 3.50 20.83 -4.97
N ILE A 99 3.78 21.72 -4.03
CA ILE A 99 2.90 21.97 -2.87
C ILE A 99 1.52 22.45 -3.34
N GLU A 100 1.46 23.45 -4.24
CA GLU A 100 0.17 23.94 -4.76
C GLU A 100 -0.62 22.85 -5.50
N MET A 101 0.05 22.05 -6.32
CA MET A 101 -0.59 20.93 -7.02
C MET A 101 -1.09 19.87 -6.05
N SER A 102 -0.34 19.60 -4.97
CA SER A 102 -0.77 18.65 -3.95
C SER A 102 -2.06 19.07 -3.25
N LYS A 103 -2.41 20.37 -3.21
CA LYS A 103 -3.67 20.86 -2.64
C LYS A 103 -4.90 20.35 -3.40
N LYS A 104 -4.75 20.11 -4.71
CA LYS A 104 -5.83 19.57 -5.57
C LYS A 104 -6.07 18.07 -5.32
N ILE A 105 -5.12 17.36 -4.69
CA ILE A 105 -5.23 15.93 -4.38
C ILE A 105 -6.10 15.74 -3.14
N PRO A 106 -7.14 14.88 -3.21
CA PRO A 106 -8.03 14.64 -2.09
C PRO A 106 -7.29 14.03 -0.89
N GLY A 107 -7.69 14.44 0.31
CA GLY A 107 -7.25 13.79 1.54
C GLY A 107 -7.76 12.35 1.60
N TYR A 108 -6.94 11.45 2.11
CA TYR A 108 -7.33 10.06 2.29
C TYR A 108 -8.52 9.94 3.26
N GLN A 109 -9.55 9.25 2.82
CA GLN A 109 -10.70 8.87 3.62
C GLN A 109 -11.01 7.40 3.36
N PHE A 110 -11.01 6.61 4.42
CA PHE A 110 -11.39 5.21 4.30
C PHE A 110 -12.87 5.08 3.95
N LYS A 111 -13.15 4.29 2.90
CA LYS A 111 -14.50 3.93 2.47
C LYS A 111 -14.50 2.45 2.16
N ASP A 112 -15.24 1.66 2.94
CA ASP A 112 -15.27 0.19 2.80
C ASP A 112 -15.87 -0.25 1.45
N ASP A 113 -16.76 0.55 0.87
CA ASP A 113 -17.50 0.22 -0.35
C ASP A 113 -16.91 0.82 -1.63
N ASP A 114 -15.94 1.73 -1.54
CA ASP A 114 -15.37 2.44 -2.70
C ASP A 114 -13.84 2.40 -2.67
N ILE A 115 -13.30 1.21 -2.88
CA ILE A 115 -11.85 1.02 -2.91
C ILE A 115 -11.32 1.32 -4.31
N LYS A 116 -10.41 2.27 -4.40
CA LYS A 116 -9.84 2.75 -5.66
C LYS A 116 -8.53 2.07 -5.96
N LEU A 117 -8.57 1.07 -6.83
CA LEU A 117 -7.42 0.48 -7.47
C LEU A 117 -7.52 0.70 -8.97
N PHE A 118 -6.47 1.26 -9.57
CA PHE A 118 -6.43 1.59 -10.98
C PHE A 118 -5.22 0.94 -11.65
N ASP A 119 -5.33 0.70 -12.96
CA ASP A 119 -4.22 0.27 -13.80
C ASP A 119 -3.23 1.41 -14.05
N ASP A 120 -3.72 2.63 -13.94
CA ASP A 120 -2.97 3.86 -14.07
C ASP A 120 -2.81 4.57 -12.71
N LEU A 121 -2.06 5.63 -12.68
CA LEU A 121 -1.78 6.44 -11.50
C LEU A 121 -2.74 7.65 -11.38
N SER A 122 -3.97 7.53 -11.91
CA SER A 122 -4.87 8.67 -12.17
C SER A 122 -5.57 9.25 -10.93
N SER A 123 -5.62 8.54 -9.82
CA SER A 123 -6.42 8.95 -8.66
C SER A 123 -5.62 8.82 -7.36
N PRO A 124 -4.60 9.68 -7.15
CA PRO A 124 -3.85 9.69 -5.91
C PRO A 124 -4.69 10.24 -4.75
N GLU A 125 -4.29 9.85 -3.55
CA GLU A 125 -4.80 10.34 -2.27
C GLU A 125 -3.65 10.79 -1.39
N LYS A 126 -3.89 11.70 -0.46
CA LYS A 126 -2.82 12.20 0.42
C LYS A 126 -3.17 12.13 1.89
N ILE A 127 -2.14 12.06 2.71
CA ILE A 127 -2.17 12.47 4.11
C ILE A 127 -1.18 13.63 4.27
N GLU A 128 -1.47 14.52 5.20
CA GLU A 128 -0.65 15.70 5.45
C GLU A 128 -0.39 15.88 6.94
N THR A 129 0.85 16.19 7.27
CA THR A 129 1.32 16.57 8.60
C THR A 129 1.95 17.96 8.52
N GLU A 130 2.44 18.48 9.65
CA GLU A 130 3.15 19.76 9.69
C GLU A 130 4.33 19.78 8.71
N ASP A 131 5.15 18.72 8.70
CA ASP A 131 6.41 18.66 7.96
C ASP A 131 6.30 17.92 6.62
N LEU A 132 5.28 17.08 6.41
CA LEU A 132 5.20 16.17 5.27
C LEU A 132 3.85 16.23 4.56
N ILE A 133 3.88 16.11 3.25
CA ILE A 133 2.73 15.69 2.45
C ILE A 133 3.09 14.34 1.84
N ILE A 134 2.32 13.30 2.15
CA ILE A 134 2.52 11.96 1.63
C ILE A 134 1.38 11.65 0.66
N ILE A 135 1.70 11.54 -0.61
CA ILE A 135 0.77 11.26 -1.70
C ILE A 135 0.93 9.79 -2.09
N ARG A 136 -0.15 9.04 -2.06
CA ARG A 136 -0.18 7.63 -2.46
C ARG A 136 -0.82 7.50 -3.83
N PHE A 137 -0.09 6.92 -4.75
CA PHE A 137 -0.59 6.40 -6.01
C PHE A 137 -0.80 4.90 -5.86
N ASN A 138 -1.97 4.41 -6.24
CA ASN A 138 -2.30 2.98 -6.17
C ASN A 138 -2.28 2.40 -7.58
N LYS A 139 -1.38 1.45 -7.83
CA LYS A 139 -1.32 0.69 -9.07
C LYS A 139 -1.66 -0.76 -8.82
N LYS A 140 -2.27 -1.43 -9.79
CA LYS A 140 -2.46 -2.86 -9.76
C LYS A 140 -1.57 -3.52 -10.80
N TYR A 141 -1.11 -4.73 -10.49
CA TYR A 141 -0.44 -5.62 -11.42
C TYR A 141 -1.12 -6.97 -11.39
N GLU A 142 -1.22 -7.60 -12.55
CA GLU A 142 -1.83 -8.91 -12.76
C GLU A 142 -0.83 -9.79 -13.50
N ALA A 143 -0.70 -11.03 -13.07
CA ALA A 143 0.15 -12.02 -13.71
C ALA A 143 -0.44 -13.41 -13.49
N VAL A 144 0.01 -14.39 -14.28
CA VAL A 144 -0.34 -15.80 -14.09
C VAL A 144 0.89 -16.54 -13.58
N HIS A 145 0.73 -17.32 -12.52
CA HIS A 145 1.82 -18.13 -12.01
C HIS A 145 2.18 -19.23 -13.03
N PRO A 146 3.45 -19.31 -13.48
CA PRO A 146 3.80 -20.16 -14.64
C PRO A 146 3.66 -21.66 -14.38
N GLN A 147 3.67 -22.11 -13.11
CA GLN A 147 3.59 -23.53 -12.76
C GLN A 147 2.18 -23.94 -12.29
N THR A 148 1.43 -23.08 -11.61
CA THR A 148 0.12 -23.40 -11.04
C THR A 148 -1.05 -22.86 -11.86
N ALA A 149 -0.78 -21.99 -12.86
CA ALA A 149 -1.76 -21.24 -13.63
C ALA A 149 -2.71 -20.37 -12.77
N GLU A 150 -2.35 -20.10 -11.52
CA GLU A 150 -3.10 -19.22 -10.63
C GLU A 150 -2.91 -17.76 -11.03
N GLU A 151 -3.99 -17.00 -11.00
CA GLU A 151 -3.95 -15.56 -11.17
C GLU A 151 -3.36 -14.90 -9.92
N LEU A 152 -2.34 -14.06 -10.12
CA LEU A 152 -1.66 -13.32 -9.08
C LEU A 152 -1.98 -11.84 -9.21
N LEU A 153 -2.65 -11.30 -8.23
CA LEU A 153 -3.15 -9.92 -8.19
C LEU A 153 -2.37 -9.12 -7.15
N LEU A 154 -1.60 -8.12 -7.58
CA LEU A 154 -0.76 -7.31 -6.71
C LEU A 154 -1.29 -5.87 -6.61
N HIS A 155 -1.64 -5.44 -5.40
CA HIS A 155 -1.80 -4.03 -5.06
C HIS A 155 -0.42 -3.40 -4.83
N TYR A 156 -0.09 -2.38 -5.61
CA TYR A 156 1.22 -1.78 -5.60
C TYR A 156 1.14 -0.27 -5.33
N PRO A 157 1.23 0.14 -4.05
CA PRO A 157 1.28 1.54 -3.68
C PRO A 157 2.67 2.13 -3.97
N VAL A 158 2.67 3.35 -4.51
CA VAL A 158 3.86 4.20 -4.67
C VAL A 158 3.60 5.50 -3.93
N LEU A 159 4.54 5.91 -3.11
CA LEU A 159 4.43 7.18 -2.38
C LEU A 159 5.33 8.24 -3.01
N VAL A 160 4.76 9.44 -3.10
CA VAL A 160 5.53 10.69 -3.27
C VAL A 160 5.43 11.45 -1.96
N VAL A 161 6.57 11.66 -1.32
CA VAL A 161 6.67 12.38 -0.05
C VAL A 161 7.32 13.73 -0.31
N LEU A 162 6.60 14.80 0.01
CA LEU A 162 7.11 16.16 -0.03
C LEU A 162 7.56 16.54 1.37
N HIS A 163 8.87 16.74 1.56
CA HIS A 163 9.48 17.18 2.81
C HIS A 163 9.51 18.70 2.81
N LYS A 164 8.60 19.34 3.57
CA LYS A 164 8.38 20.79 3.54
C LYS A 164 9.56 21.59 4.11
N ASP A 165 10.22 21.05 5.12
CA ASP A 165 11.33 21.69 5.85
C ASP A 165 12.64 21.76 5.05
N VAL A 166 12.86 20.78 4.17
CA VAL A 166 14.10 20.65 3.37
C VAL A 166 13.87 20.76 1.86
N GLU A 167 12.63 21.00 1.42
CA GLU A 167 12.23 21.14 0.02
C GLU A 167 12.67 19.97 -0.88
N LEU A 168 12.57 18.73 -0.34
CA LEU A 168 12.92 17.51 -1.04
C LEU A 168 11.67 16.69 -1.42
N VAL A 169 11.76 16.01 -2.54
CA VAL A 169 10.78 15.04 -3.02
C VAL A 169 11.36 13.65 -2.89
N GLU A 170 10.64 12.75 -2.24
CA GLU A 170 11.04 11.37 -2.06
C GLU A 170 10.00 10.43 -2.70
N PHE A 171 10.47 9.51 -3.53
CA PHE A 171 9.66 8.40 -4.04
C PHE A 171 9.94 7.16 -3.21
N ARG A 172 8.88 6.54 -2.66
CA ARG A 172 8.96 5.28 -1.93
C ARG A 172 8.17 4.19 -2.63
N PHE A 173 8.81 3.05 -2.88
CA PHE A 173 8.17 1.90 -3.51
C PHE A 173 8.88 0.59 -3.16
N ASP A 174 8.18 -0.52 -3.38
CA ASP A 174 8.74 -1.86 -3.16
C ASP A 174 9.36 -2.43 -4.45
N ALA A 175 10.04 -3.56 -4.33
CA ALA A 175 10.47 -4.32 -5.50
C ALA A 175 9.26 -5.01 -6.15
N ILE A 176 9.15 -4.90 -7.46
CA ILE A 176 8.20 -5.69 -8.25
C ILE A 176 8.86 -7.01 -8.61
N LYS A 177 8.17 -8.12 -8.40
CA LYS A 177 8.69 -9.43 -8.84
C LYS A 177 8.69 -9.51 -10.36
N ARG A 178 9.71 -10.18 -10.93
CA ARG A 178 9.88 -10.35 -12.37
C ARG A 178 8.66 -10.89 -13.10
N LEU A 179 7.88 -11.71 -12.41
CA LEU A 179 6.63 -12.26 -12.91
C LEU A 179 5.64 -11.20 -13.44
N PHE A 180 5.64 -10.01 -12.83
CA PHE A 180 4.76 -8.90 -13.24
C PHE A 180 5.37 -7.97 -14.29
N ILE A 181 6.61 -8.19 -14.68
CA ILE A 181 7.39 -7.29 -15.56
C ILE A 181 8.13 -8.05 -16.65
N GLU A 182 7.61 -9.23 -17.06
CA GLU A 182 8.24 -10.06 -18.09
C GLU A 182 8.64 -9.26 -19.33
N GLY A 183 9.86 -9.51 -19.80
CA GLY A 183 10.42 -8.86 -21.01
C GLY A 183 11.01 -7.46 -20.78
N THR A 184 10.88 -6.89 -19.58
CA THR A 184 11.38 -5.56 -19.27
C THR A 184 12.57 -5.63 -18.28
N ARG A 185 13.56 -4.76 -18.43
CA ARG A 185 14.64 -4.62 -17.44
C ARG A 185 14.08 -3.97 -16.17
N ASP A 186 14.38 -4.53 -14.99
CA ASP A 186 13.88 -4.05 -13.69
C ASP A 186 14.03 -2.53 -13.54
N GLN A 187 15.19 -1.98 -13.92
CA GLN A 187 15.45 -0.54 -13.84
C GLN A 187 14.50 0.29 -14.72
N ALA A 188 14.19 -0.18 -15.94
CA ALA A 188 13.32 0.54 -16.85
C ALA A 188 11.88 0.65 -16.31
N VAL A 189 11.42 -0.35 -15.55
CA VAL A 189 10.08 -0.33 -14.92
C VAL A 189 9.99 0.76 -13.87
N TYR A 190 11.01 0.89 -13.01
CA TYR A 190 11.02 1.91 -11.96
C TYR A 190 11.20 3.32 -12.53
N THR A 191 12.05 3.47 -13.54
CA THR A 191 12.19 4.75 -14.25
C THR A 191 10.85 5.17 -14.85
N LYS A 192 10.20 4.28 -15.60
CA LYS A 192 8.88 4.56 -16.17
C LYS A 192 7.84 4.90 -15.11
N LEU A 193 7.84 4.21 -13.97
CA LEU A 193 6.91 4.49 -12.87
C LEU A 193 7.08 5.91 -12.33
N ILE A 194 8.33 6.35 -12.15
CA ILE A 194 8.64 7.72 -11.69
C ILE A 194 8.25 8.73 -12.77
N ASP A 195 8.55 8.45 -14.04
CA ASP A 195 8.20 9.33 -15.16
C ASP A 195 6.68 9.49 -15.30
N ASP A 196 5.91 8.40 -15.18
CA ASP A 196 4.44 8.42 -15.22
C ASP A 196 3.86 9.29 -14.09
N ILE A 197 4.45 9.26 -12.89
CA ILE A 197 4.05 10.12 -11.76
C ILE A 197 4.43 11.59 -12.02
N ILE A 198 5.61 11.86 -12.53
CA ILE A 198 6.03 13.22 -12.92
C ILE A 198 5.08 13.76 -13.99
N GLU A 199 4.73 12.95 -14.97
CA GLU A 199 3.77 13.32 -16.01
C GLU A 199 2.36 13.61 -15.44
N TYR A 200 1.92 12.85 -14.42
CA TYR A 200 0.68 13.17 -13.72
C TYR A 200 0.70 14.58 -13.15
N PHE A 201 1.77 14.99 -12.47
CA PHE A 201 1.90 16.34 -11.97
C PHE A 201 1.92 17.38 -13.11
N ASN A 202 2.66 17.14 -14.18
CA ASN A 202 2.73 18.06 -15.30
C ASN A 202 1.40 18.26 -16.04
N ARG A 203 0.54 17.24 -16.10
CA ARG A 203 -0.80 17.33 -16.75
C ARG A 203 -1.85 18.02 -15.89
N ASN A 204 -1.67 18.07 -14.59
CA ASN A 204 -2.63 18.63 -13.62
C ASN A 204 -2.18 20.02 -13.09
N ASP A 205 -1.25 20.61 -13.78
CA ASP A 205 -0.71 21.95 -13.54
C ASP A 205 -1.70 23.11 -13.80
#